data_0dd8ad854aea1195ae8e8e66ead2f1cb
#
_entry.id   0dd8ad854aea1195ae8e8e66ead2f1cb
#
_cell.length_a   1.000
_cell.length_b   1.000
_cell.length_c   1.000
_cell.angle_alpha   90.00
_cell.angle_beta   90.00
_cell.angle_gamma   90.00
#
_symmetry.space_group_name_H-M   'P 1'
#
loop_
_entity.id
_entity.type
_entity.pdbx_description
1 polymer ?
#
loop_
_entity_poly.entity_id
_entity_poly.type
_entity_poly.pdbx_seq_one_letter_code
_entity_poly.pdbx_strand_id
1 'polypeptide(L)'
;MNLKKFVLEGNPVCRKEAVIVGDHFRITMLTTALIRFEYSEDGGFEDRATQMVCNRDFPVPEFRVSDGGEELHIYTKDLEIHYDRQKFSPSGLMIRVAGGKASERVWHYGDEPKDLLGTARTLDEADGEIPLSHGIMSRNGFSVLDDSHTMAMGEDGMVEPRQGNRADFYFFGYGHRYVECLQDLSLIHISEPTRPY
;
A
#
# COMPACT_ATOMS: atom_id res chain seq x y z
N MET A 1 -4.51 -18.92 -30.07
CA MET A 1 -5.13 -17.79 -29.35
C MET A 1 -3.98 -16.90 -28.87
N ASN A 2 -3.95 -15.62 -29.22
CA ASN A 2 -2.82 -14.76 -28.88
C ASN A 2 -3.01 -14.22 -27.45
N LEU A 3 -2.43 -14.90 -26.47
CA LEU A 3 -2.53 -14.56 -25.04
C LEU A 3 -1.96 -13.17 -24.67
N LYS A 4 -1.16 -12.57 -25.53
CA LYS A 4 -0.62 -11.22 -25.35
C LYS A 4 -1.68 -10.12 -25.15
N LYS A 5 -2.96 -10.40 -25.41
CA LYS A 5 -4.07 -9.46 -25.17
C LYS A 5 -4.49 -9.31 -23.70
N PHE A 6 -3.97 -10.19 -22.82
CA PHE A 6 -4.32 -10.20 -21.39
C PHE A 6 -3.16 -9.76 -20.48
N VAL A 7 -2.01 -9.42 -21.06
CA VAL A 7 -0.91 -8.86 -20.28
C VAL A 7 -1.29 -7.45 -19.87
N LEU A 8 -1.42 -7.22 -18.58
CA LEU A 8 -1.66 -5.89 -18.02
C LEU A 8 -0.43 -5.03 -18.26
N GLU A 9 -0.63 -3.87 -18.88
CA GLU A 9 0.42 -2.86 -18.98
C GLU A 9 0.56 -2.21 -17.61
N GLY A 10 1.68 -2.47 -16.93
CA GLY A 10 2.01 -1.91 -15.64
C GLY A 10 3.51 -1.89 -15.43
N ASN A 11 3.97 -1.08 -14.52
CA ASN A 11 5.36 -1.03 -14.09
C ASN A 11 5.44 -1.42 -12.61
N PRO A 12 5.45 -2.73 -12.29
CA PRO A 12 5.34 -3.20 -10.91
C PRO A 12 6.62 -3.02 -10.10
N VAL A 13 7.75 -2.73 -10.75
CA VAL A 13 9.05 -2.55 -10.10
C VAL A 13 9.24 -1.08 -9.73
N CYS A 14 9.52 -0.81 -8.46
CA CYS A 14 9.81 0.52 -7.98
C CYS A 14 11.26 0.93 -8.24
N ARG A 15 11.55 2.24 -8.15
CA ARG A 15 12.90 2.77 -8.26
C ARG A 15 13.72 2.38 -7.03
N LYS A 16 14.96 1.94 -7.24
CA LYS A 16 15.83 1.44 -6.17
C LYS A 16 16.12 2.49 -5.09
N GLU A 17 16.18 3.75 -5.47
CA GLU A 17 16.42 4.89 -4.58
C GLU A 17 15.23 5.15 -3.61
N ALA A 18 14.06 4.61 -3.92
CA ALA A 18 12.86 4.69 -3.09
C ALA A 18 12.74 3.52 -2.11
N VAL A 19 13.71 2.59 -2.08
CA VAL A 19 13.61 1.33 -1.33
C VAL A 19 14.58 1.30 -0.17
N ILE A 20 14.08 0.93 1.00
CA ILE A 20 14.86 0.59 2.18
C ILE A 20 14.68 -0.90 2.41
N VAL A 21 15.76 -1.68 2.40
CA VAL A 21 15.72 -3.12 2.51
C VAL A 21 16.61 -3.60 3.67
N GLY A 22 16.11 -4.53 4.45
CA GLY A 22 16.83 -5.31 5.45
C GLY A 22 16.70 -6.80 5.15
N ASP A 23 17.17 -7.64 6.07
CA ASP A 23 17.19 -9.10 5.87
C ASP A 23 15.79 -9.70 5.66
N HIS A 24 14.81 -9.19 6.40
CA HIS A 24 13.44 -9.71 6.41
C HIS A 24 12.37 -8.68 6.06
N PHE A 25 12.73 -7.43 5.80
CA PHE A 25 11.77 -6.38 5.48
C PHE A 25 12.19 -5.57 4.27
N ARG A 26 11.19 -5.01 3.60
CA ARG A 26 11.35 -4.01 2.55
C ARG A 26 10.30 -2.92 2.75
N ILE A 27 10.75 -1.66 2.74
CA ILE A 27 9.89 -0.49 2.80
C ILE A 27 10.12 0.32 1.54
N THR A 28 9.05 0.58 0.79
CA THR A 28 9.10 1.30 -0.49
C THR A 28 8.33 2.61 -0.39
N MET A 29 9.03 3.70 -0.62
CA MET A 29 8.48 5.05 -0.60
C MET A 29 7.89 5.38 -1.98
N LEU A 30 6.59 5.17 -2.19
CA LEU A 30 5.93 5.47 -3.47
C LEU A 30 5.68 6.97 -3.60
N THR A 31 5.10 7.59 -2.57
CA THR A 31 4.99 9.05 -2.44
C THR A 31 5.37 9.47 -1.02
N THR A 32 5.24 10.75 -0.67
CA THR A 32 5.45 11.21 0.72
C THR A 32 4.36 10.72 1.69
N ALA A 33 3.24 10.20 1.16
CA ALA A 33 2.06 9.75 1.92
C ALA A 33 1.63 8.31 1.64
N LEU A 34 2.19 7.67 0.59
CA LEU A 34 1.90 6.29 0.19
C LEU A 34 3.16 5.44 0.30
N ILE A 35 3.16 4.49 1.22
CA ILE A 35 4.31 3.66 1.53
C ILE A 35 3.88 2.18 1.49
N ARG A 36 4.69 1.34 0.84
CA ARG A 36 4.54 -0.13 0.88
C ARG A 36 5.44 -0.71 1.96
N PHE A 37 4.91 -1.62 2.72
CA PHE A 37 5.60 -2.40 3.74
C PHE A 37 5.53 -3.88 3.41
N GLU A 38 6.67 -4.53 3.40
CA GLU A 38 6.77 -5.97 3.20
C GLU A 38 7.61 -6.60 4.29
N TYR A 39 7.18 -7.76 4.76
CA TYR A 39 7.94 -8.60 5.68
C TYR A 39 7.91 -10.05 5.19
N SER A 40 9.06 -10.71 5.20
CA SER A 40 9.22 -12.10 4.78
C SER A 40 10.28 -12.80 5.62
N GLU A 41 9.93 -13.95 6.17
CA GLU A 41 10.87 -14.74 6.99
C GLU A 41 12.02 -15.33 6.16
N ASP A 42 11.80 -15.54 4.86
CA ASP A 42 12.81 -16.03 3.92
C ASP A 42 13.54 -14.93 3.15
N GLY A 43 13.24 -13.66 3.43
CA GLY A 43 13.85 -12.50 2.77
C GLY A 43 13.42 -12.31 1.30
N GLY A 44 12.45 -13.07 0.82
CA GLY A 44 11.91 -12.93 -0.53
C GLY A 44 10.80 -11.89 -0.59
N PHE A 45 10.82 -10.99 -1.57
CA PHE A 45 9.84 -9.93 -1.75
C PHE A 45 9.15 -10.06 -3.12
N GLU A 46 7.96 -9.46 -3.28
CA GLU A 46 7.17 -9.58 -4.49
C GLU A 46 7.36 -8.35 -5.41
N ASP A 47 7.97 -8.56 -6.56
CA ASP A 47 8.20 -7.52 -7.55
C ASP A 47 7.20 -7.58 -8.72
N ARG A 48 6.43 -8.66 -8.84
CA ARG A 48 5.41 -8.79 -9.86
C ARG A 48 4.21 -7.90 -9.55
N ALA A 49 3.45 -7.56 -10.57
CA ALA A 49 2.12 -6.98 -10.37
C ALA A 49 1.22 -7.95 -9.60
N THR A 50 0.30 -7.43 -8.83
CA THR A 50 -0.75 -8.20 -8.17
C THR A 50 -2.11 -7.82 -8.75
N GLN A 51 -3.16 -8.55 -8.37
CA GLN A 51 -4.52 -8.17 -8.77
C GLN A 51 -4.95 -6.79 -8.23
N MET A 52 -4.29 -6.30 -7.19
CA MET A 52 -4.60 -4.99 -6.60
C MET A 52 -3.65 -3.89 -7.06
N VAL A 53 -2.38 -4.21 -7.30
CA VAL A 53 -1.35 -3.21 -7.59
C VAL A 53 -0.52 -3.61 -8.80
N CYS A 54 -0.61 -2.82 -9.86
CA CYS A 54 0.07 -3.06 -11.13
C CYS A 54 1.21 -2.08 -11.40
N ASN A 55 1.23 -0.94 -10.72
CA ASN A 55 2.25 0.08 -10.94
C ASN A 55 2.88 0.54 -9.62
N ARG A 56 4.21 0.51 -9.57
CA ARG A 56 5.03 1.00 -8.44
C ARG A 56 6.15 1.93 -8.89
N ASP A 57 6.19 2.29 -10.17
CA ASP A 57 7.17 3.25 -10.69
C ASP A 57 6.68 4.68 -10.48
N PHE A 58 7.00 5.22 -9.32
CA PHE A 58 6.75 6.59 -8.94
C PHE A 58 8.06 7.41 -8.95
N PRO A 59 8.00 8.74 -9.14
CA PRO A 59 9.12 9.61 -8.85
C PRO A 59 9.56 9.43 -7.40
N VAL A 60 10.86 9.31 -7.16
CA VAL A 60 11.41 9.14 -5.81
C VAL A 60 11.02 10.35 -4.95
N PRO A 61 10.23 10.16 -3.87
CA PRO A 61 9.86 11.27 -3.00
C PRO A 61 11.05 11.72 -2.14
N GLU A 62 10.97 12.92 -1.61
CA GLU A 62 11.93 13.37 -0.61
C GLU A 62 11.64 12.69 0.74
N PHE A 63 12.62 11.98 1.28
CA PHE A 63 12.55 11.37 2.61
C PHE A 63 13.92 11.33 3.28
N ARG A 64 13.92 11.18 4.59
CA ARG A 64 15.12 11.05 5.41
C ARG A 64 15.02 9.79 6.25
N VAL A 65 16.11 9.06 6.32
CA VAL A 65 16.26 7.86 7.15
C VAL A 65 17.21 8.16 8.29
N SER A 66 16.84 7.79 9.51
CA SER A 66 17.71 7.75 10.67
C SER A 66 17.79 6.32 11.15
N ASP A 67 18.96 5.72 11.04
CA ASP A 67 19.23 4.34 11.39
C ASP A 67 19.90 4.28 12.77
N GLY A 68 19.15 3.80 13.76
CA GLY A 68 19.63 3.62 15.15
C GLY A 68 20.18 2.21 15.42
N GLY A 69 20.33 1.37 14.38
CA GLY A 69 20.74 -0.03 14.51
C GLY A 69 19.58 -0.96 14.87
N GLU A 70 18.95 -0.82 16.02
CA GLU A 70 17.79 -1.62 16.42
C GLU A 70 16.47 -1.04 15.89
N GLU A 71 16.40 0.28 15.77
CA GLU A 71 15.22 1.01 15.28
C GLU A 71 15.52 1.77 14.00
N LEU A 72 14.55 1.78 13.11
CA LEU A 72 14.53 2.51 11.85
C LEU A 72 13.48 3.62 11.93
N HIS A 73 13.92 4.86 11.74
CA HIS A 73 13.04 6.01 11.67
C HIS A 73 13.06 6.58 10.24
N ILE A 74 11.88 6.75 9.64
CA ILE A 74 11.75 7.33 8.31
C ILE A 74 10.83 8.54 8.41
N TYR A 75 11.27 9.63 7.80
CA TYR A 75 10.56 10.90 7.81
C TYR A 75 10.32 11.36 6.38
N THR A 76 9.07 11.65 6.06
CA THR A 76 8.67 12.34 4.84
C THR A 76 8.02 13.68 5.21
N LYS A 77 7.55 14.43 4.23
CA LYS A 77 6.71 15.61 4.45
C LYS A 77 5.42 15.26 5.20
N ASP A 78 4.86 14.07 4.95
CA ASP A 78 3.53 13.67 5.39
C ASP A 78 3.53 12.63 6.51
N LEU A 79 4.62 11.88 6.68
CA LEU A 79 4.70 10.74 7.60
C LEU A 79 5.97 10.73 8.45
N GLU A 80 5.81 10.24 9.68
CA GLU A 80 6.88 9.82 10.57
C GLU A 80 6.67 8.34 10.91
N ILE A 81 7.64 7.48 10.58
CA ILE A 81 7.56 6.03 10.70
C ILE A 81 8.62 5.58 11.69
N HIS A 82 8.24 4.76 12.65
CA HIS A 82 9.10 4.09 13.62
C HIS A 82 8.94 2.59 13.45
N TYR A 83 10.05 1.86 13.27
CA TYR A 83 10.04 0.43 13.01
C TYR A 83 11.22 -0.27 13.68
N ASP A 84 10.93 -1.36 14.42
CA ASP A 84 11.90 -2.17 15.18
C ASP A 84 12.62 -3.22 14.33
N ARG A 85 12.41 -3.25 13.02
CA ARG A 85 12.97 -4.21 12.05
C ARG A 85 12.60 -5.68 12.29
N GLN A 86 11.69 -5.94 13.20
CA GLN A 86 11.18 -7.28 13.48
C GLN A 86 9.89 -7.55 12.66
N LYS A 87 9.33 -8.75 12.86
CA LYS A 87 8.01 -9.05 12.31
C LYS A 87 7.00 -7.98 12.74
N PHE A 88 6.21 -7.48 11.81
CA PHE A 88 5.27 -6.40 12.11
C PHE A 88 4.37 -6.71 13.30
N SER A 89 4.35 -5.81 14.25
CA SER A 89 3.57 -5.91 15.48
C SER A 89 3.08 -4.52 15.92
N PRO A 90 2.04 -4.44 16.75
CA PRO A 90 1.54 -3.16 17.25
C PRO A 90 2.57 -2.32 18.01
N SER A 91 3.53 -2.95 18.68
CA SER A 91 4.63 -2.27 19.36
C SER A 91 5.82 -1.97 18.47
N GLY A 92 5.99 -2.72 17.37
CA GLY A 92 7.17 -2.65 16.50
C GLY A 92 7.02 -1.72 15.30
N LEU A 93 5.80 -1.43 14.86
CA LEU A 93 5.57 -0.53 13.73
C LEU A 93 4.51 0.52 14.08
N MET A 94 4.95 1.77 14.14
CA MET A 94 4.12 2.93 14.38
C MET A 94 4.29 3.96 13.26
N ILE A 95 3.20 4.53 12.80
CA ILE A 95 3.19 5.58 11.77
C ILE A 95 2.36 6.76 12.26
N ARG A 96 2.94 7.95 12.23
CA ARG A 96 2.25 9.21 12.50
C ARG A 96 2.03 9.97 11.20
N VAL A 97 0.80 10.39 10.97
CA VAL A 97 0.44 11.23 9.81
C VAL A 97 0.52 12.70 10.21
N ALA A 98 1.21 13.50 9.41
CA ALA A 98 1.40 14.93 9.66
C ALA A 98 0.09 15.72 9.62
N GLY A 99 0.05 16.83 10.36
CA GLY A 99 -1.11 17.73 10.47
C GLY A 99 -2.25 17.18 11.32
N GLY A 100 -3.04 18.06 11.93
CA GLY A 100 -4.12 17.71 12.87
C GLY A 100 -3.64 17.45 14.29
N LYS A 101 -4.53 16.95 15.15
CA LYS A 101 -4.18 16.60 16.54
C LYS A 101 -3.36 15.32 16.55
N ALA A 102 -2.17 15.36 17.14
CA ALA A 102 -1.21 14.26 17.15
C ALA A 102 -1.78 12.93 17.65
N SER A 103 -2.69 12.96 18.64
CA SER A 103 -3.31 11.76 19.22
C SER A 103 -4.33 11.05 18.32
N GLU A 104 -4.80 11.69 17.26
CA GLU A 104 -5.84 11.15 16.38
C GLU A 104 -5.28 10.54 15.09
N ARG A 105 -3.99 10.77 14.80
CA ARG A 105 -3.33 10.41 13.55
C ARG A 105 -2.09 9.55 13.74
N VAL A 106 -2.08 8.74 14.78
CA VAL A 106 -1.10 7.69 15.00
C VAL A 106 -1.75 6.36 14.72
N TRP A 107 -1.08 5.56 13.92
CA TRP A 107 -1.45 4.19 13.60
C TRP A 107 -0.37 3.24 14.11
N HIS A 108 -0.78 2.17 14.75
CA HIS A 108 0.07 1.03 15.06
C HIS A 108 -0.36 -0.14 14.18
N TYR A 109 0.57 -1.02 13.87
CA TYR A 109 0.27 -2.19 13.05
C TYR A 109 -0.93 -2.96 13.62
N GLY A 110 -1.95 -3.15 12.77
CA GLY A 110 -3.20 -3.80 13.16
C GLY A 110 -4.31 -2.89 13.66
N ASP A 111 -4.05 -1.57 13.83
CA ASP A 111 -5.11 -0.62 14.18
C ASP A 111 -6.12 -0.46 13.02
N GLU A 112 -7.40 -0.52 13.35
CA GLU A 112 -8.48 -0.31 12.40
C GLU A 112 -8.68 1.19 12.11
N PRO A 113 -8.71 1.61 10.83
CA PRO A 113 -9.03 2.99 10.48
C PRO A 113 -10.49 3.33 10.81
N LYS A 114 -10.78 4.57 11.19
CA LYS A 114 -12.15 5.10 11.28
C LYS A 114 -12.68 5.38 9.88
N ASP A 115 -12.98 4.32 9.19
CA ASP A 115 -13.33 4.25 7.79
C ASP A 115 -14.59 5.08 7.46
N LEU A 116 -14.58 5.69 6.29
CA LEU A 116 -15.77 6.36 5.71
C LEU A 116 -16.63 5.39 4.90
N LEU A 117 -16.23 4.11 4.89
CA LEU A 117 -16.77 3.03 4.07
C LEU A 117 -16.54 3.28 2.57
N GLY A 118 -16.62 2.21 1.81
CA GLY A 118 -16.47 2.24 0.38
C GLY A 118 -17.80 2.12 -0.34
N THR A 119 -17.86 1.22 -1.29
CA THR A 119 -19.05 0.91 -2.07
C THR A 119 -19.52 -0.52 -1.81
N ALA A 120 -20.74 -0.81 -2.18
CA ALA A 120 -21.19 -2.18 -2.33
C ALA A 120 -20.70 -2.75 -3.66
N ARG A 121 -20.40 -4.04 -3.68
CA ARG A 121 -19.94 -4.72 -4.89
C ARG A 121 -21.04 -4.79 -5.96
N THR A 122 -22.27 -4.99 -5.53
CA THR A 122 -23.47 -5.01 -6.35
C THR A 122 -24.66 -4.62 -5.51
N LEU A 123 -25.68 -4.07 -6.16
CA LEU A 123 -26.99 -3.81 -5.58
C LEU A 123 -28.05 -4.81 -6.09
N ASP A 124 -27.61 -5.80 -6.89
CA ASP A 124 -28.51 -6.83 -7.40
C ASP A 124 -29.13 -7.61 -6.23
N GLU A 125 -30.44 -7.78 -6.28
CA GLU A 125 -31.24 -8.45 -5.24
C GLU A 125 -31.16 -7.78 -3.84
N ALA A 126 -30.67 -6.54 -3.75
CA ALA A 126 -30.66 -5.81 -2.50
C ALA A 126 -32.08 -5.35 -2.14
N ASP A 127 -32.58 -5.75 -0.96
CA ASP A 127 -33.84 -5.30 -0.38
C ASP A 127 -33.55 -4.60 0.95
N GLY A 128 -33.44 -3.28 0.90
CA GLY A 128 -33.11 -2.44 2.05
C GLY A 128 -31.62 -2.12 2.19
N GLU A 129 -31.17 -2.00 3.44
CA GLU A 129 -29.79 -1.63 3.77
C GLU A 129 -28.83 -2.78 3.50
N ILE A 130 -27.69 -2.46 2.85
CA ILE A 130 -26.63 -3.41 2.60
C ILE A 130 -25.33 -2.95 3.30
N PRO A 131 -24.49 -3.90 3.76
CA PRO A 131 -23.19 -3.55 4.32
C PRO A 131 -22.28 -2.99 3.22
N LEU A 132 -21.64 -1.86 3.49
CA LEU A 132 -20.61 -1.29 2.62
C LEU A 132 -19.24 -1.87 2.98
N SER A 133 -18.42 -2.08 1.98
CA SER A 133 -17.03 -2.52 2.14
C SER A 133 -16.16 -1.41 2.74
N HIS A 134 -15.04 -1.79 3.34
CA HIS A 134 -14.02 -0.85 3.75
C HIS A 134 -13.49 -0.05 2.57
N GLY A 135 -13.22 1.23 2.80
CA GLY A 135 -12.68 2.16 1.82
C GLY A 135 -11.29 2.63 2.20
N ILE A 136 -10.67 3.37 1.25
CA ILE A 136 -9.33 3.90 1.44
C ILE A 136 -9.31 5.26 2.16
N MET A 137 -10.47 5.81 2.45
CA MET A 137 -10.60 7.09 3.14
C MET A 137 -11.10 6.89 4.56
N SER A 138 -10.56 7.62 5.51
CA SER A 138 -10.94 7.54 6.92
C SER A 138 -10.99 8.91 7.59
N ARG A 139 -11.66 8.98 8.74
CA ARG A 139 -11.76 10.20 9.55
C ARG A 139 -10.47 10.52 10.30
N ASN A 140 -9.65 9.50 10.60
CA ASN A 140 -8.36 9.68 11.26
C ASN A 140 -7.19 9.88 10.27
N GLY A 141 -7.50 9.93 8.97
CA GLY A 141 -6.57 10.39 7.94
C GLY A 141 -5.53 9.36 7.48
N PHE A 142 -5.73 8.10 7.81
CA PHE A 142 -4.93 7.00 7.30
C PHE A 142 -5.80 5.80 6.92
N SER A 143 -5.26 4.95 6.09
CA SER A 143 -5.87 3.70 5.67
C SER A 143 -4.81 2.69 5.29
N VAL A 144 -5.15 1.41 5.29
CA VAL A 144 -4.26 0.31 4.92
C VAL A 144 -4.93 -0.53 3.84
N LEU A 145 -4.18 -0.82 2.79
CA LEU A 145 -4.56 -1.77 1.74
C LEU A 145 -3.69 -3.02 1.92
N ASP A 146 -4.29 -4.11 2.38
CA ASP A 146 -3.59 -5.38 2.55
C ASP A 146 -3.54 -6.14 1.21
N ASP A 147 -2.33 -6.32 0.69
CA ASP A 147 -2.04 -7.05 -0.55
C ASP A 147 -1.39 -8.43 -0.30
N SER A 148 -1.29 -8.85 0.99
CA SER A 148 -0.56 -10.06 1.39
C SER A 148 -1.08 -11.33 0.74
N HIS A 149 -2.37 -11.40 0.48
CA HIS A 149 -3.05 -12.60 -0.01
C HIS A 149 -3.56 -12.50 -1.45
N THR A 150 -3.33 -11.36 -2.12
CA THR A 150 -3.73 -11.22 -3.52
C THR A 150 -2.81 -12.02 -4.43
N MET A 151 -3.36 -12.51 -5.53
CA MET A 151 -2.59 -13.28 -6.50
C MET A 151 -1.66 -12.37 -7.29
N ALA A 152 -0.48 -12.86 -7.62
CA ALA A 152 0.46 -12.17 -8.49
C ALA A 152 0.17 -12.47 -9.97
N MET A 153 0.60 -11.57 -10.85
CA MET A 153 0.49 -11.72 -12.30
C MET A 153 1.75 -12.41 -12.83
N GLY A 154 1.56 -13.56 -13.46
CA GLY A 154 2.63 -14.26 -14.17
C GLY A 154 3.02 -13.57 -15.48
N GLU A 155 4.16 -13.92 -16.04
CA GLU A 155 4.66 -13.38 -17.31
C GLU A 155 3.75 -13.69 -18.51
N ASP A 156 2.96 -14.75 -18.41
CA ASP A 156 1.97 -15.17 -19.40
C ASP A 156 0.62 -14.42 -19.24
N GLY A 157 0.49 -13.54 -18.25
CA GLY A 157 -0.73 -12.82 -17.91
C GLY A 157 -1.74 -13.63 -17.10
N MET A 158 -1.38 -14.82 -16.66
CA MET A 158 -2.20 -15.62 -15.75
C MET A 158 -1.93 -15.22 -14.30
N VAL A 159 -2.93 -15.36 -13.44
CA VAL A 159 -2.77 -15.13 -12.01
C VAL A 159 -2.19 -16.36 -11.33
N GLU A 160 -1.24 -16.14 -10.45
CA GLU A 160 -0.54 -17.17 -9.71
C GLU A 160 -0.59 -16.90 -8.20
N PRO A 161 -0.72 -17.93 -7.36
CA PRO A 161 -0.63 -17.74 -5.93
C PRO A 161 0.77 -17.23 -5.55
N ARG A 162 0.83 -16.33 -4.58
CA ARG A 162 2.10 -15.89 -3.99
C ARG A 162 2.69 -17.00 -3.13
N GLN A 163 4.01 -17.10 -3.14
CA GLN A 163 4.72 -18.10 -2.36
C GLN A 163 5.08 -17.56 -0.96
N GLY A 164 5.03 -18.44 0.03
CA GLY A 164 5.41 -18.13 1.40
C GLY A 164 4.36 -17.36 2.21
N ASN A 165 4.63 -17.24 3.51
CA ASN A 165 3.81 -16.44 4.43
C ASN A 165 4.46 -15.06 4.55
N ARG A 166 3.93 -14.08 3.82
CA ARG A 166 4.49 -12.73 3.71
C ARG A 166 3.44 -11.72 4.09
N ALA A 167 3.85 -10.67 4.80
CA ALA A 167 3.04 -9.48 4.94
C ALA A 167 3.42 -8.51 3.81
N ASP A 168 2.43 -7.93 3.15
CA ASP A 168 2.58 -6.94 2.09
C ASP A 168 1.38 -6.00 2.12
N PHE A 169 1.59 -4.77 2.51
CA PHE A 169 0.51 -3.80 2.59
C PHE A 169 0.97 -2.40 2.22
N TYR A 170 0.00 -1.59 1.83
CA TYR A 170 0.19 -0.19 1.49
C TYR A 170 -0.47 0.69 2.55
N PHE A 171 0.30 1.59 3.12
CA PHE A 171 -0.20 2.59 4.06
C PHE A 171 -0.45 3.90 3.32
N PHE A 172 -1.68 4.41 3.43
CA PHE A 172 -2.13 5.68 2.87
C PHE A 172 -2.29 6.70 3.98
N GLY A 173 -1.38 7.65 4.10
CA GLY A 173 -1.35 8.65 5.17
C GLY A 173 -1.61 10.07 4.67
N TYR A 174 -2.71 10.27 3.94
CA TYR A 174 -3.04 11.54 3.29
C TYR A 174 -3.73 12.56 4.20
N GLY A 175 -4.02 12.21 5.46
CA GLY A 175 -4.87 13.05 6.28
C GLY A 175 -6.26 13.15 5.65
N HIS A 176 -6.75 14.39 5.43
CA HIS A 176 -8.02 14.61 4.76
C HIS A 176 -7.88 15.07 3.30
N ARG A 177 -6.73 14.82 2.68
CA ARG A 177 -6.47 15.07 1.25
C ARG A 177 -7.03 13.91 0.41
N TYR A 178 -8.34 13.71 0.47
CA TYR A 178 -9.01 12.55 -0.12
C TYR A 178 -8.86 12.45 -1.64
N VAL A 179 -8.81 13.59 -2.33
CA VAL A 179 -8.62 13.61 -3.79
C VAL A 179 -7.23 13.08 -4.16
N GLU A 180 -6.17 13.52 -3.47
CA GLU A 180 -4.81 13.04 -3.69
C GLU A 180 -4.70 11.55 -3.37
N CYS A 181 -5.33 11.10 -2.28
CA CYS A 181 -5.40 9.68 -1.91
C CYS A 181 -6.02 8.83 -3.03
N LEU A 182 -7.14 9.26 -3.61
CA LEU A 182 -7.80 8.56 -4.71
C LEU A 182 -6.99 8.61 -6.02
N GLN A 183 -6.28 9.71 -6.28
CA GLN A 183 -5.38 9.81 -7.43
C GLN A 183 -4.25 8.79 -7.33
N ASP A 184 -3.57 8.72 -6.19
CA ASP A 184 -2.47 7.77 -6.00
C ASP A 184 -2.95 6.32 -5.94
N LEU A 185 -4.14 6.06 -5.37
CA LEU A 185 -4.80 4.76 -5.48
C LEU A 185 -5.02 4.38 -6.95
N SER A 186 -5.52 5.30 -7.77
CA SER A 186 -5.74 5.06 -9.20
C SER A 186 -4.43 4.79 -9.95
N LEU A 187 -3.31 5.42 -9.53
CA LEU A 187 -2.00 5.23 -10.15
C LEU A 187 -1.38 3.87 -9.83
N ILE A 188 -1.63 3.30 -8.64
CA ILE A 188 -1.14 1.95 -8.31
C ILE A 188 -2.01 0.84 -8.89
N HIS A 189 -3.30 1.11 -9.12
CA HIS A 189 -4.20 0.21 -9.85
C HIS A 189 -3.94 0.26 -11.35
N ILE A 190 -4.62 -0.60 -12.10
CA ILE A 190 -4.56 -0.59 -13.55
C ILE A 190 -5.10 0.75 -14.05
N SER A 191 -4.24 1.58 -14.61
CA SER A 191 -4.68 2.69 -15.45
C SER A 191 -5.33 2.08 -16.68
N GLU A 192 -6.64 2.15 -16.81
CA GLU A 192 -7.22 1.97 -18.15
C GLU A 192 -6.54 3.00 -19.07
N PRO A 193 -6.02 2.59 -20.24
CA PRO A 193 -5.50 3.55 -21.20
C PRO A 193 -6.62 4.53 -21.47
N THR A 194 -6.37 5.81 -21.21
CA THR A 194 -7.31 6.88 -21.50
C THR A 194 -7.79 6.70 -22.93
N ARG A 195 -9.04 6.32 -23.12
CA ARG A 195 -9.65 6.28 -24.46
C ARG A 195 -9.57 7.71 -24.98
N PRO A 196 -8.89 7.98 -26.10
CA PRO A 196 -9.01 9.27 -26.75
C PRO A 196 -10.48 9.45 -27.13
N TYR A 197 -11.08 10.52 -26.68
CA TYR A 197 -12.42 10.94 -27.07
C TYR A 197 -12.45 11.29 -28.55
#